data_a645033fe4f99fb67521f12ecb17a8be
#
_entry.id   a645033fe4f99fb67521f12ecb17a8be
#
_cell.length_a   1.000
_cell.length_b   1.000
_cell.length_c   1.000
_cell.angle_alpha   90.00
_cell.angle_beta   90.00
_cell.angle_gamma   90.00
#
_symmetry.space_group_name_H-M   'P 1'
#
loop_
_entity.id
_entity.type
_entity.pdbx_description
1 polymer ?
#
loop_
_entity_poly.entity_id
_entity_poly.type
_entity_poly.pdbx_seq_one_letter_code
_entity_poly.pdbx_strand_id
1 'polypeptide(L)'
;SDVYKRQILANTILTYSDLITNRKTDYKFDLEKFSNISGKTGIYVQYALVRAKTLFHKSELKLKKEFYTTKLDEKDLSLIHSLMKFEIYFEQSLNNSEPHHLADYLYELSNLYNSMYQSDNILENNDKEITNNKLLITSYFIDYSILLMESLGISPVDKM
;
A
#
# COMPACT_ATOMS: atom_id res chain seq x y z
N SER A 1 -16.63 -15.71 2.55
CA SER A 1 -17.03 -16.06 3.92
C SER A 1 -16.00 -15.48 4.90
N ASP A 2 -16.41 -15.16 6.12
CA ASP A 2 -15.53 -14.57 7.15
C ASP A 2 -14.35 -15.47 7.52
N VAL A 3 -14.54 -16.79 7.43
CA VAL A 3 -13.48 -17.79 7.68
C VAL A 3 -12.34 -17.63 6.67
N TYR A 4 -12.67 -17.49 5.40
CA TYR A 4 -11.67 -17.31 4.33
C TYR A 4 -10.86 -16.00 4.51
N LYS A 5 -11.54 -14.91 4.87
CA LYS A 5 -10.85 -13.63 5.15
C LYS A 5 -9.89 -13.75 6.33
N ARG A 6 -10.32 -14.41 7.42
CA ARG A 6 -9.46 -14.65 8.59
C ARG A 6 -8.23 -15.47 8.24
N GLN A 7 -8.37 -16.47 7.37
CA GLN A 7 -7.23 -17.26 6.88
C GLN A 7 -6.24 -16.39 6.07
N ILE A 8 -6.73 -15.54 5.16
CA ILE A 8 -5.87 -14.64 4.41
C ILE A 8 -5.13 -13.69 5.35
N LEU A 9 -5.82 -13.10 6.33
CA LEU A 9 -5.19 -12.18 7.28
C LEU A 9 -4.16 -12.90 8.16
N ALA A 10 -4.46 -14.11 8.64
CA ALA A 10 -3.50 -14.92 9.39
C ALA A 10 -2.25 -15.26 8.57
N ASN A 11 -2.43 -15.69 7.32
CA ASN A 11 -1.32 -15.93 6.40
C ASN A 11 -0.53 -14.65 6.13
N THR A 12 -1.21 -13.51 5.96
CA THR A 12 -0.56 -12.21 5.78
C THR A 12 0.34 -11.87 6.98
N ILE A 13 -0.16 -12.05 8.21
CA ILE A 13 0.61 -11.78 9.44
C ILE A 13 1.90 -12.62 9.43
N LEU A 14 1.79 -13.92 9.21
CA LEU A 14 2.94 -14.83 9.22
C LEU A 14 3.93 -14.51 8.09
N THR A 15 3.43 -14.45 6.86
CA THR A 15 4.28 -14.23 5.67
C THR A 15 4.98 -12.87 5.72
N TYR A 16 4.24 -11.81 6.06
CA TYR A 16 4.82 -10.48 6.09
C TYR A 16 5.83 -10.33 7.24
N SER A 17 5.59 -10.90 8.43
CA SER A 17 6.53 -10.83 9.54
C SER A 17 7.85 -11.53 9.24
N ASP A 18 7.80 -12.62 8.50
CA ASP A 18 8.99 -13.31 8.01
C ASP A 18 9.75 -12.48 6.97
N LEU A 19 9.03 -11.95 5.97
CA LEU A 19 9.64 -11.27 4.84
C LEU A 19 10.14 -9.87 5.16
N ILE A 20 9.55 -9.16 6.13
CA ILE A 20 10.01 -7.82 6.52
C ILE A 20 11.34 -7.85 7.29
N THR A 21 11.68 -8.99 7.84
CA THR A 21 12.94 -9.20 8.54
C THR A 21 14.03 -9.63 7.56
N ASN A 22 15.21 -8.99 7.65
CA ASN A 22 16.34 -9.44 6.85
C ASN A 22 16.68 -10.90 7.19
N ARG A 23 16.73 -11.78 6.18
CA ARG A 23 16.99 -13.23 6.34
C ARG A 23 18.29 -13.59 7.08
N LYS A 24 19.20 -12.64 7.21
CA LYS A 24 20.48 -12.81 7.96
C LYS A 24 20.35 -12.42 9.43
N THR A 25 19.16 -11.98 9.87
CA THR A 25 18.93 -11.49 11.22
C THR A 25 17.93 -12.40 11.92
N ASP A 26 18.32 -12.88 13.10
CA ASP A 26 17.40 -13.61 13.97
C ASP A 26 16.31 -12.68 14.49
N TYR A 27 15.06 -13.15 14.50
CA TYR A 27 13.96 -12.44 15.13
C TYR A 27 13.07 -13.39 15.95
N LYS A 28 12.44 -12.85 16.97
CA LYS A 28 11.44 -13.55 17.74
C LYS A 28 10.06 -13.18 17.22
N PHE A 29 9.30 -14.17 16.77
CA PHE A 29 7.92 -13.94 16.35
C PHE A 29 7.07 -13.53 17.58
N ASP A 30 6.37 -12.42 17.47
CA ASP A 30 5.46 -11.87 18.46
C ASP A 30 4.11 -11.60 17.78
N LEU A 31 3.12 -12.45 18.06
CA LEU A 31 1.81 -12.38 17.44
C LEU A 31 1.12 -11.04 17.74
N GLU A 32 1.21 -10.53 18.96
CA GLU A 32 0.57 -9.27 19.36
C GLU A 32 1.15 -8.09 18.57
N LYS A 33 2.47 -8.05 18.45
CA LYS A 33 3.18 -7.03 17.67
C LYS A 33 2.82 -7.11 16.18
N PHE A 34 2.88 -8.31 15.57
CA PHE A 34 2.69 -8.46 14.13
C PHE A 34 1.23 -8.47 13.66
N SER A 35 0.26 -8.66 14.57
CA SER A 35 -1.17 -8.51 14.28
C SER A 35 -1.70 -7.08 14.47
N ASN A 36 -0.85 -6.15 14.88
CA ASN A 36 -1.25 -4.76 15.11
C ASN A 36 -1.58 -4.07 13.77
N ILE A 37 -2.59 -3.19 13.79
CA ILE A 37 -2.99 -2.35 12.66
C ILE A 37 -2.04 -1.17 12.42
N SER A 38 -1.05 -0.98 13.27
CA SER A 38 -0.04 0.07 13.16
C SER A 38 1.37 -0.52 13.11
N GLY A 39 2.32 0.24 12.56
CA GLY A 39 3.70 -0.20 12.39
C GLY A 39 3.93 -1.07 11.16
N LYS A 40 5.12 -1.68 11.07
CA LYS A 40 5.53 -2.54 9.95
C LYS A 40 4.88 -3.92 10.06
N THR A 41 3.57 -4.01 9.78
CA THR A 41 2.79 -5.24 9.89
C THR A 41 2.03 -5.54 8.61
N GLY A 42 1.75 -6.82 8.36
CA GLY A 42 0.94 -7.24 7.23
C GLY A 42 -0.49 -6.70 7.29
N ILE A 43 -1.04 -6.56 8.49
CA ILE A 43 -2.38 -5.96 8.69
C ILE A 43 -2.39 -4.49 8.26
N TYR A 44 -1.34 -3.73 8.58
CA TYR A 44 -1.24 -2.32 8.20
C TYR A 44 -1.26 -2.13 6.68
N VAL A 45 -0.48 -2.91 5.93
CA VAL A 45 -0.43 -2.80 4.47
C VAL A 45 -1.74 -3.26 3.81
N GLN A 46 -2.39 -4.30 4.33
CA GLN A 46 -3.72 -4.72 3.89
C GLN A 46 -4.77 -3.63 4.14
N TYR A 47 -4.73 -3.00 5.33
CA TYR A 47 -5.66 -1.93 5.68
C TYR A 47 -5.52 -0.72 4.76
N ALA A 48 -4.28 -0.31 4.42
CA ALA A 48 -4.04 0.78 3.47
C ALA A 48 -4.63 0.45 2.09
N LEU A 49 -4.45 -0.78 1.59
CA LEU A 49 -5.02 -1.23 0.32
C LEU A 49 -6.56 -1.23 0.33
N VAL A 50 -7.19 -1.76 1.40
CA VAL A 50 -8.66 -1.78 1.53
C VAL A 50 -9.23 -0.37 1.59
N ARG A 51 -8.56 0.53 2.30
CA ARG A 51 -8.92 1.96 2.34
C ARG A 51 -8.88 2.57 0.94
N ALA A 52 -7.83 2.31 0.17
CA ALA A 52 -7.68 2.80 -1.19
C ALA A 52 -8.78 2.27 -2.12
N LYS A 53 -9.03 0.97 -2.10
CA LYS A 53 -10.13 0.34 -2.86
C LYS A 53 -11.49 0.93 -2.49
N THR A 54 -11.73 1.14 -1.20
CA THR A 54 -13.00 1.72 -0.71
C THR A 54 -13.19 3.15 -1.21
N LEU A 55 -12.15 3.99 -1.14
CA LEU A 55 -12.17 5.35 -1.65
C LEU A 55 -12.49 5.36 -3.15
N PHE A 56 -11.76 4.54 -3.90
CA PHE A 56 -11.90 4.46 -5.35
C PHE A 56 -13.31 4.00 -5.77
N HIS A 57 -13.86 2.98 -5.09
CA HIS A 57 -15.23 2.49 -5.36
C HIS A 57 -16.34 3.48 -4.98
N LYS A 58 -16.11 4.33 -3.97
CA LYS A 58 -17.08 5.36 -3.58
C LYS A 58 -17.05 6.58 -4.50
N SER A 59 -16.05 6.72 -5.33
CA SER A 59 -15.94 7.84 -6.25
C SER A 59 -16.89 7.67 -7.41
N GLU A 60 -17.74 8.70 -7.66
CA GLU A 60 -18.58 8.83 -8.83
C GLU A 60 -17.89 9.62 -9.97
N LEU A 61 -16.67 10.13 -9.72
CA LEU A 61 -15.92 10.90 -10.68
C LEU A 61 -15.44 10.02 -11.83
N LYS A 62 -15.73 10.44 -13.07
CA LYS A 62 -15.12 9.83 -14.26
C LYS A 62 -13.64 10.21 -14.30
N LEU A 63 -12.77 9.27 -13.91
CA LEU A 63 -11.33 9.47 -13.81
C LEU A 63 -10.73 9.82 -15.18
N LYS A 64 -9.95 10.89 -15.22
CA LYS A 64 -9.10 11.22 -16.36
C LYS A 64 -7.68 10.70 -16.11
N LYS A 65 -7.07 10.10 -17.13
CA LYS A 65 -5.72 9.53 -17.06
C LYS A 65 -4.63 10.60 -17.32
N GLU A 66 -4.80 11.77 -16.73
CA GLU A 66 -3.87 12.89 -16.81
C GLU A 66 -3.76 13.58 -15.45
N PHE A 67 -2.57 14.08 -15.12
CA PHE A 67 -2.37 14.86 -13.91
C PHE A 67 -2.51 16.36 -14.19
N TYR A 68 -3.22 17.05 -13.31
CA TYR A 68 -3.23 18.51 -13.23
C TYR A 68 -2.06 18.95 -12.34
N THR A 69 -0.89 19.15 -12.94
CA THR A 69 0.39 19.29 -12.22
C THR A 69 0.43 20.49 -11.28
N THR A 70 -0.29 21.58 -11.59
CA THR A 70 -0.41 22.76 -10.72
C THR A 70 -1.28 22.54 -9.48
N LYS A 71 -1.93 21.39 -9.38
CA LYS A 71 -2.83 20.99 -8.30
C LYS A 71 -2.28 19.83 -7.46
N LEU A 72 -1.02 19.47 -7.63
CA LEU A 72 -0.34 18.46 -6.83
C LEU A 72 0.27 19.11 -5.59
N ASP A 73 0.04 18.54 -4.42
CA ASP A 73 0.67 18.94 -3.17
C ASP A 73 1.94 18.11 -2.87
N GLU A 74 2.64 18.42 -1.77
CA GLU A 74 3.87 17.72 -1.37
C GLU A 74 3.64 16.23 -1.09
N LYS A 75 2.47 15.86 -0.56
CA LYS A 75 2.14 14.46 -0.26
C LYS A 75 1.84 13.68 -1.52
N ASP A 76 1.15 14.29 -2.47
CA ASP A 76 0.92 13.74 -3.79
C ASP A 76 2.27 13.45 -4.48
N LEU A 77 3.16 14.44 -4.51
CA LEU A 77 4.49 14.32 -5.11
C LEU A 77 5.35 13.26 -4.42
N SER A 78 5.31 13.20 -3.08
CA SER A 78 6.06 12.20 -2.32
C SER A 78 5.64 10.78 -2.67
N LEU A 79 4.33 10.53 -2.78
CA LEU A 79 3.82 9.20 -3.16
C LEU A 79 4.13 8.88 -4.63
N ILE A 80 3.95 9.85 -5.56
CA ILE A 80 4.32 9.68 -6.97
C ILE A 80 5.81 9.33 -7.10
N HIS A 81 6.70 10.08 -6.45
CA HIS A 81 8.14 9.80 -6.48
C HIS A 81 8.47 8.42 -5.93
N SER A 82 7.79 7.99 -4.87
CA SER A 82 8.01 6.63 -4.34
C SER A 82 7.50 5.57 -5.31
N LEU A 83 6.34 5.74 -5.94
CA LEU A 83 5.82 4.82 -6.96
C LEU A 83 6.77 4.67 -8.16
N MET A 84 7.44 5.76 -8.58
CA MET A 84 8.42 5.73 -9.67
C MET A 84 9.70 4.93 -9.36
N LYS A 85 9.97 4.63 -8.09
CA LYS A 85 11.13 3.84 -7.66
C LYS A 85 10.89 2.33 -7.67
N PHE A 86 9.73 1.86 -8.11
CA PHE A 86 9.36 0.44 -8.08
C PHE A 86 10.44 -0.48 -8.68
N GLU A 87 10.93 -0.16 -9.88
CA GLU A 87 11.94 -0.98 -10.57
C GLU A 87 13.22 -1.10 -9.74
N ILE A 88 13.66 -0.03 -9.09
CA ILE A 88 14.88 -0.01 -8.26
C ILE A 88 14.75 -1.01 -7.11
N TYR A 89 13.65 -0.97 -6.36
CA TYR A 89 13.43 -1.88 -5.23
C TYR A 89 13.21 -3.32 -5.69
N PHE A 90 12.54 -3.50 -6.83
CA PHE A 90 12.30 -4.81 -7.41
C PHE A 90 13.61 -5.48 -7.85
N GLU A 91 14.44 -4.78 -8.61
CA GLU A 91 15.77 -5.26 -9.03
C GLU A 91 16.70 -5.52 -7.83
N GLN A 92 16.72 -4.63 -6.85
CA GLN A 92 17.52 -4.82 -5.64
C GLN A 92 17.13 -6.09 -4.88
N SER A 93 15.82 -6.32 -4.75
CA SER A 93 15.29 -7.52 -4.08
C SER A 93 15.67 -8.80 -4.84
N LEU A 94 15.55 -8.80 -6.17
CA LEU A 94 15.89 -9.96 -7.01
C LEU A 94 17.39 -10.24 -7.00
N ASN A 95 18.21 -9.23 -7.29
CA ASN A 95 19.66 -9.39 -7.42
C ASN A 95 20.31 -9.90 -6.13
N ASN A 96 19.82 -9.47 -4.98
CA ASN A 96 20.33 -9.87 -3.68
C ASN A 96 19.59 -11.08 -3.09
N SER A 97 18.49 -11.52 -3.69
CA SER A 97 17.56 -12.50 -3.08
C SER A 97 17.12 -12.06 -1.67
N GLU A 98 16.79 -10.79 -1.51
CA GLU A 98 16.44 -10.16 -0.23
C GLU A 98 15.02 -9.57 -0.30
N PRO A 99 13.95 -10.38 -0.07
CA PRO A 99 12.56 -9.96 -0.20
C PRO A 99 12.15 -8.86 0.79
N HIS A 100 12.91 -8.66 1.87
CA HIS A 100 12.61 -7.59 2.83
C HIS A 100 12.65 -6.19 2.19
N HIS A 101 13.40 -5.97 1.12
CA HIS A 101 13.37 -4.71 0.37
C HIS A 101 12.00 -4.41 -0.23
N LEU A 102 11.30 -5.43 -0.78
CA LEU A 102 9.94 -5.25 -1.29
C LEU A 102 8.92 -5.07 -0.16
N ALA A 103 9.09 -5.79 0.96
CA ALA A 103 8.21 -5.65 2.12
C ALA A 103 8.35 -4.26 2.76
N ASP A 104 9.56 -3.74 2.91
CA ASP A 104 9.82 -2.38 3.38
C ASP A 104 9.25 -1.33 2.43
N TYR A 105 9.41 -1.53 1.12
CA TYR A 105 8.88 -0.63 0.11
C TYR A 105 7.35 -0.60 0.11
N LEU A 106 6.68 -1.75 0.23
CA LEU A 106 5.22 -1.81 0.37
C LEU A 106 4.74 -1.05 1.62
N TYR A 107 5.48 -1.15 2.73
CA TYR A 107 5.18 -0.38 3.94
C TYR A 107 5.35 1.12 3.72
N GLU A 108 6.44 1.55 3.06
CA GLU A 108 6.69 2.96 2.73
C GLU A 108 5.55 3.54 1.87
N LEU A 109 5.16 2.83 0.79
CA LEU A 109 4.03 3.23 -0.04
C LEU A 109 2.74 3.37 0.76
N SER A 110 2.48 2.41 1.67
CA SER A 110 1.30 2.44 2.54
C SER A 110 1.28 3.64 3.48
N ASN A 111 2.44 4.02 4.03
CA ASN A 111 2.58 5.22 4.86
C ASN A 111 2.31 6.50 4.08
N LEU A 112 2.92 6.62 2.90
CA LEU A 112 2.75 7.79 2.04
C LEU A 112 1.29 7.92 1.57
N TYR A 113 0.67 6.80 1.20
CA TYR A 113 -0.74 6.77 0.83
C TYR A 113 -1.64 7.21 1.99
N ASN A 114 -1.43 6.66 3.20
CA ASN A 114 -2.21 7.05 4.38
C ASN A 114 -2.01 8.54 4.72
N SER A 115 -0.82 9.09 4.54
CA SER A 115 -0.55 10.52 4.73
C SER A 115 -1.32 11.39 3.75
N MET A 116 -1.35 11.02 2.46
CA MET A 116 -2.14 11.71 1.44
C MET A 116 -3.64 11.59 1.73
N TYR A 117 -4.12 10.39 2.06
CA TYR A 117 -5.54 10.13 2.35
C TYR A 117 -6.08 10.94 3.52
N GLN A 118 -5.25 11.15 4.56
CA GLN A 118 -5.65 11.87 5.79
C GLN A 118 -5.62 13.40 5.64
N SER A 119 -4.95 13.92 4.62
CA SER A 119 -4.77 15.37 4.47
C SER A 119 -6.03 16.10 4.01
N ASP A 120 -6.92 15.41 3.29
CA ASP A 120 -8.09 16.00 2.66
C ASP A 120 -9.28 15.03 2.67
N ASN A 121 -10.48 15.60 2.69
CA ASN A 121 -11.68 14.85 2.34
C ASN A 121 -11.77 14.77 0.81
N ILE A 122 -11.10 13.77 0.24
CA ILE A 122 -10.86 13.65 -1.22
C ILE A 122 -12.16 13.72 -2.03
N LEU A 123 -13.20 13.02 -1.57
CA LEU A 123 -14.47 12.93 -2.32
C LEU A 123 -15.35 14.18 -2.19
N GLU A 124 -15.20 14.95 -1.11
CA GLU A 124 -15.95 16.17 -0.84
C GLU A 124 -15.21 17.43 -1.30
N ASN A 125 -14.03 17.29 -1.91
CA ASN A 125 -13.28 18.41 -2.41
C ASN A 125 -14.03 19.10 -3.57
N ASN A 126 -14.19 20.41 -3.49
CA ASN A 126 -14.88 21.20 -4.52
C ASN A 126 -14.06 21.29 -5.82
N ASP A 127 -12.74 21.19 -5.75
CA ASP A 127 -11.86 21.18 -6.93
C ASP A 127 -11.75 19.77 -7.52
N LYS A 128 -12.43 19.56 -8.64
CA LYS A 128 -12.45 18.25 -9.32
C LYS A 128 -11.09 17.86 -9.91
N GLU A 129 -10.19 18.80 -10.16
CA GLU A 129 -8.84 18.54 -10.63
C GLU A 129 -7.99 17.93 -9.50
N ILE A 130 -8.11 18.45 -8.27
CA ILE A 130 -7.48 17.88 -7.07
C ILE A 130 -8.02 16.46 -6.83
N THR A 131 -9.35 16.30 -6.85
CA THR A 131 -9.99 14.97 -6.69
C THR A 131 -9.48 13.99 -7.73
N ASN A 132 -9.39 14.41 -9.01
CA ASN A 132 -8.87 13.55 -10.08
C ASN A 132 -7.42 13.11 -9.83
N ASN A 133 -6.54 14.04 -9.44
CA ASN A 133 -5.15 13.72 -9.11
C ASN A 133 -5.07 12.65 -8.01
N LYS A 134 -5.76 12.88 -6.88
CA LYS A 134 -5.73 11.95 -5.75
C LYS A 134 -6.33 10.59 -6.08
N LEU A 135 -7.38 10.52 -6.89
CA LEU A 135 -7.94 9.26 -7.37
C LEU A 135 -7.02 8.54 -8.37
N LEU A 136 -6.34 9.27 -9.23
CA LEU A 136 -5.38 8.70 -10.16
C LEU A 136 -4.16 8.12 -9.40
N ILE A 137 -3.63 8.85 -8.43
CA ILE A 137 -2.57 8.35 -7.53
C ILE A 137 -3.06 7.11 -6.75
N THR A 138 -4.29 7.15 -6.24
CA THR A 138 -4.90 6.01 -5.53
C THR A 138 -4.98 4.77 -6.43
N SER A 139 -5.33 4.93 -7.72
CA SER A 139 -5.37 3.79 -8.65
C SER A 139 -3.99 3.16 -8.84
N TYR A 140 -2.95 3.95 -9.02
CA TYR A 140 -1.58 3.45 -9.11
C TYR A 140 -1.13 2.79 -7.79
N PHE A 141 -1.45 3.38 -6.65
CA PHE A 141 -1.14 2.77 -5.35
C PHE A 141 -1.80 1.39 -5.21
N ILE A 142 -3.06 1.23 -5.63
CA ILE A 142 -3.77 -0.06 -5.62
C ILE A 142 -3.03 -1.08 -6.48
N ASP A 143 -2.72 -0.72 -7.73
CA ASP A 143 -2.09 -1.62 -8.70
C ASP A 143 -0.71 -2.10 -8.22
N TYR A 144 0.14 -1.17 -7.75
CA TYR A 144 1.46 -1.50 -7.25
C TYR A 144 1.42 -2.27 -5.92
N SER A 145 0.48 -1.95 -5.03
CA SER A 145 0.32 -2.70 -3.78
C SER A 145 -0.11 -4.14 -4.00
N ILE A 146 -1.01 -4.38 -4.95
CA ILE A 146 -1.43 -5.73 -5.34
C ILE A 146 -0.24 -6.48 -5.92
N LEU A 147 0.49 -5.89 -6.87
CA LEU A 147 1.66 -6.49 -7.50
C LEU A 147 2.73 -6.86 -6.47
N LEU A 148 3.03 -5.97 -5.51
CA LEU A 148 3.98 -6.21 -4.44
C LEU A 148 3.53 -7.32 -3.50
N MET A 149 2.26 -7.32 -3.07
CA MET A 149 1.71 -8.38 -2.22
C MET A 149 1.79 -9.74 -2.90
N GLU A 150 1.36 -9.84 -4.15
CA GLU A 150 1.42 -11.09 -4.92
C GLU A 150 2.87 -11.57 -5.12
N SER A 151 3.81 -10.65 -5.38
CA SER A 151 5.25 -10.97 -5.47
C SER A 151 5.83 -11.50 -4.15
N LEU A 152 5.26 -11.09 -3.02
CA LEU A 152 5.61 -11.56 -1.67
C LEU A 152 4.82 -12.81 -1.24
N GLY A 153 3.96 -13.38 -2.10
CA GLY A 153 3.10 -14.50 -1.76
C GLY A 153 1.94 -14.15 -0.81
N ILE A 154 1.58 -12.87 -0.73
CA ILE A 154 0.49 -12.36 0.11
C ILE A 154 -0.75 -12.12 -0.76
N SER A 155 -1.87 -12.74 -0.42
CA SER A 155 -3.14 -12.49 -1.10
C SER A 155 -3.75 -11.16 -0.64
N PRO A 156 -4.03 -10.21 -1.56
CA PRO A 156 -4.72 -8.98 -1.20
C PRO A 156 -6.18 -9.25 -0.80
N VAL A 157 -6.69 -8.47 0.17
CA VAL A 157 -8.10 -8.54 0.57
C VAL A 157 -8.89 -7.35 -0.01
N ASP A 158 -10.19 -7.55 -0.21
CA ASP A 158 -11.08 -6.49 -0.71
C ASP A 158 -11.81 -5.75 0.42
N LYS A 159 -11.96 -6.38 1.58
CA LYS A 159 -12.61 -5.81 2.77
C LYS A 159 -11.99 -6.38 4.03
N MET A 160 -11.80 -5.54 5.00
CA MET A 160 -11.42 -5.91 6.38
C MET A 160 -12.58 -5.66 7.33
#